data_779a9b1034f77938eb2b87f5406ac7cd
#
_entry.id   779a9b1034f77938eb2b87f5406ac7cd
#
_cell.length_a   1.000
_cell.length_b   1.000
_cell.length_c   1.000
_cell.angle_alpha   90.00
_cell.angle_beta   90.00
_cell.angle_gamma   90.00
#
_symmetry.space_group_name_H-M   'P 1'
#
loop_
_entity.id
_entity.type
_entity.pdbx_description
1 polymer ?
#
loop_
_entity_poly.entity_id
_entity_poly.type
_entity_poly.pdbx_seq_one_letter_code
_entity_poly.pdbx_strand_id
1 'polypeptide(L)'
;MAAKAGARVESLGIARVREILRGDARAAITGLIARDKELEMEASGVASVEKLVRFHRDLIVLANNFVNFRDLYDGGSPAIFQAGTLYLDQRSCDLCITVVDPAKHAMMASLAGAYLAYVDCLRKATGQKMTVVAVFSQGDDENLMVGRNGVFYDRKGLDYDATITKIVANPISLRQAFWQPYKRFVRWVEEQIAKRAAEADAAASQKLAAAATAVATKSVAPAAAPAPQKVDVGTVAALGVAFGAIGGFFTAVATLGKDLWAQGAFAMVGAIVGVMALISGPSLVMTYIKLRKRNLGPILDANGWAVNAKARINVPFGTRLTAIAELPPGSTRDLVDPFEETRRPWKLYAALALVAYLGWRWSAGALDSDLPKVLRHSHVFPPKPKDSKAEAASAQTPGTATNTVTKPAATP
;
A
#
# COMPACT_ATOMS: atom_id res chain seq x y z
N MET A 1 -10.66 27.97 -33.80
CA MET A 1 -11.82 28.46 -34.63
C MET A 1 -11.37 29.02 -35.97
N ALA A 2 -10.33 29.83 -36.11
CA ALA A 2 -9.89 30.41 -37.38
C ALA A 2 -9.57 29.40 -38.52
N ALA A 3 -8.89 28.30 -38.21
CA ALA A 3 -8.53 27.29 -39.20
C ALA A 3 -9.78 26.56 -39.82
N LYS A 4 -10.81 26.32 -39.01
CA LYS A 4 -12.10 25.75 -39.48
C LYS A 4 -12.91 26.72 -40.35
N ALA A 5 -12.79 28.02 -40.07
CA ALA A 5 -13.45 29.06 -40.87
C ALA A 5 -12.79 29.22 -42.25
N GLY A 6 -11.45 29.17 -42.32
CA GLY A 6 -10.69 29.21 -43.55
C GLY A 6 -11.02 28.07 -44.50
N ALA A 7 -11.07 26.83 -44.02
CA ALA A 7 -11.42 25.66 -44.82
C ALA A 7 -12.88 25.73 -45.41
N ARG A 8 -13.81 26.34 -44.66
CA ARG A 8 -15.19 26.55 -45.14
C ARG A 8 -15.27 27.63 -46.23
N VAL A 9 -14.45 28.68 -46.13
CA VAL A 9 -14.39 29.73 -47.15
C VAL A 9 -13.75 29.21 -48.45
N GLU A 10 -12.69 28.41 -48.33
CA GLU A 10 -12.09 27.75 -49.51
C GLU A 10 -13.05 26.83 -50.26
N SER A 11 -13.92 26.12 -49.54
CA SER A 11 -14.92 25.21 -50.17
C SER A 11 -15.99 25.95 -50.97
N LEU A 12 -16.25 27.25 -50.74
CA LEU A 12 -17.21 28.06 -51.46
C LEU A 12 -16.77 28.48 -52.87
N GLY A 13 -15.49 28.44 -53.15
CA GLY A 13 -14.89 28.90 -54.38
C GLY A 13 -14.85 30.43 -54.54
N ILE A 14 -13.89 30.92 -55.30
CA ILE A 14 -13.60 32.36 -55.46
C ILE A 14 -14.77 33.14 -56.06
N ALA A 15 -15.53 32.54 -56.99
CA ALA A 15 -16.68 33.18 -57.64
C ALA A 15 -17.78 33.49 -56.60
N ARG A 16 -18.11 32.54 -55.74
CA ARG A 16 -19.15 32.72 -54.70
C ARG A 16 -18.71 33.68 -53.60
N VAL A 17 -17.44 33.67 -53.22
CA VAL A 17 -16.87 34.64 -52.27
C VAL A 17 -16.97 36.06 -52.84
N ARG A 18 -16.63 36.27 -54.11
CA ARG A 18 -16.75 37.60 -54.76
C ARG A 18 -18.22 38.05 -54.89
N GLU A 19 -19.14 37.19 -55.17
CA GLU A 19 -20.58 37.47 -55.21
C GLU A 19 -21.10 37.93 -53.83
N ILE A 20 -20.71 37.23 -52.74
CA ILE A 20 -21.09 37.59 -51.38
C ILE A 20 -20.47 38.95 -50.98
N LEU A 21 -19.20 39.19 -51.36
CA LEU A 21 -18.52 40.47 -51.08
C LEU A 21 -19.06 41.66 -51.85
N ARG A 22 -19.63 41.47 -53.06
CA ARG A 22 -20.28 42.51 -53.91
C ARG A 22 -21.70 42.78 -53.51
N GLY A 23 -22.39 41.85 -52.82
CA GLY A 23 -23.79 42.04 -52.40
C GLY A 23 -23.89 42.82 -51.06
N ASP A 24 -25.11 43.20 -50.70
CA ASP A 24 -25.46 43.91 -49.48
C ASP A 24 -25.40 43.01 -48.20
N ALA A 25 -24.90 41.81 -48.32
CA ALA A 25 -24.85 40.82 -47.22
C ALA A 25 -24.10 41.37 -46.00
N ARG A 26 -23.03 42.13 -46.21
CA ARG A 26 -22.28 42.77 -45.15
C ARG A 26 -23.10 43.81 -44.39
N ALA A 27 -23.82 44.70 -45.14
CA ALA A 27 -24.69 45.70 -44.56
C ALA A 27 -25.85 45.04 -43.78
N ALA A 28 -26.46 44.03 -44.38
CA ALA A 28 -27.54 43.24 -43.75
C ALA A 28 -27.07 42.59 -42.44
N ILE A 29 -25.91 41.93 -42.44
CA ILE A 29 -25.34 41.30 -41.23
C ILE A 29 -25.01 42.36 -40.17
N THR A 30 -24.41 43.51 -40.58
CA THR A 30 -24.11 44.59 -39.64
C THR A 30 -25.40 45.17 -39.06
N GLY A 31 -26.44 45.34 -39.84
CA GLY A 31 -27.75 45.76 -39.36
C GLY A 31 -28.40 44.77 -38.40
N LEU A 32 -28.28 43.43 -38.67
CA LEU A 32 -28.73 42.40 -37.72
C LEU A 32 -27.98 42.45 -36.42
N ILE A 33 -26.64 42.59 -36.46
CA ILE A 33 -25.81 42.73 -35.27
C ILE A 33 -26.16 43.96 -34.45
N ALA A 34 -26.46 45.10 -35.11
CA ALA A 34 -26.89 46.32 -34.44
C ALA A 34 -28.23 46.11 -33.70
N ARG A 35 -29.19 45.47 -34.34
CA ARG A 35 -30.49 45.12 -33.71
C ARG A 35 -30.32 44.12 -32.57
N ASP A 36 -29.47 43.13 -32.72
CA ASP A 36 -29.16 42.15 -31.67
C ASP A 36 -28.57 42.84 -30.44
N LYS A 37 -27.69 43.84 -30.65
CA LYS A 37 -27.14 44.66 -29.55
C LYS A 37 -28.17 45.52 -28.85
N GLU A 38 -29.18 46.03 -29.57
CA GLU A 38 -30.27 46.80 -28.95
C GLU A 38 -31.06 45.92 -27.97
N LEU A 39 -31.23 44.65 -28.28
CA LEU A 39 -31.96 43.67 -27.45
C LEU A 39 -31.07 42.98 -26.37
N GLU A 40 -29.78 43.25 -26.34
CA GLU A 40 -28.82 42.59 -25.42
C GLU A 40 -29.22 42.80 -23.96
N MET A 41 -29.67 44.00 -23.58
CA MET A 41 -30.09 44.30 -22.22
C MET A 41 -31.35 43.49 -21.82
N GLU A 42 -32.33 43.39 -22.70
CA GLU A 42 -33.55 42.62 -22.44
C GLU A 42 -33.23 41.12 -22.38
N ALA A 43 -32.45 40.62 -23.33
CA ALA A 43 -32.03 39.21 -23.37
C ALA A 43 -31.22 38.82 -22.11
N SER A 44 -30.33 39.70 -21.66
CA SER A 44 -29.58 39.50 -20.41
C SER A 44 -30.47 39.50 -19.17
N GLY A 45 -31.52 40.38 -19.20
CA GLY A 45 -32.54 40.42 -18.14
C GLY A 45 -33.33 39.10 -18.06
N VAL A 46 -33.80 38.59 -19.22
CA VAL A 46 -34.50 37.31 -19.29
C VAL A 46 -33.60 36.15 -18.81
N ALA A 47 -32.36 36.10 -19.28
CA ALA A 47 -31.40 35.10 -18.85
C ALA A 47 -31.12 35.16 -17.31
N SER A 48 -31.11 36.36 -16.74
CA SER A 48 -30.93 36.55 -15.29
C SER A 48 -32.14 36.06 -14.50
N VAL A 49 -33.35 36.31 -14.96
CA VAL A 49 -34.58 35.79 -14.34
C VAL A 49 -34.65 34.26 -14.50
N GLU A 50 -34.36 33.72 -15.68
CA GLU A 50 -34.27 32.25 -15.86
C GLU A 50 -33.28 31.62 -14.88
N LYS A 51 -32.11 32.19 -14.74
CA LYS A 51 -31.08 31.75 -13.77
C LYS A 51 -31.61 31.76 -12.35
N LEU A 52 -32.31 32.82 -11.96
CA LEU A 52 -32.90 32.96 -10.62
C LEU A 52 -33.95 31.88 -10.37
N VAL A 53 -34.83 31.62 -11.31
CA VAL A 53 -35.87 30.60 -11.22
C VAL A 53 -35.25 29.19 -11.11
N ARG A 54 -34.22 28.91 -11.90
CA ARG A 54 -33.47 27.65 -11.81
C ARG A 54 -32.80 27.49 -10.46
N PHE A 55 -32.13 28.54 -9.94
CA PHE A 55 -31.54 28.49 -8.61
C PHE A 55 -32.57 28.25 -7.52
N HIS A 56 -33.70 28.91 -7.56
CA HIS A 56 -34.78 28.70 -6.57
C HIS A 56 -35.31 27.27 -6.62
N ARG A 57 -35.54 26.72 -7.81
CA ARG A 57 -36.01 25.35 -8.00
C ARG A 57 -35.01 24.32 -7.47
N ASP A 58 -33.73 24.50 -7.77
CA ASP A 58 -32.70 23.49 -7.55
C ASP A 58 -31.83 23.77 -6.32
N LEU A 59 -32.17 24.81 -5.52
CA LEU A 59 -31.37 25.27 -4.37
C LEU A 59 -31.10 24.15 -3.35
N ILE A 60 -32.12 23.36 -3.02
CA ILE A 60 -32.00 22.25 -2.06
C ILE A 60 -31.03 21.18 -2.59
N VAL A 61 -31.10 20.87 -3.89
CA VAL A 61 -30.22 19.91 -4.53
C VAL A 61 -28.78 20.42 -4.51
N LEU A 62 -28.55 21.71 -4.80
CA LEU A 62 -27.23 22.33 -4.71
C LEU A 62 -26.69 22.33 -3.28
N ALA A 63 -27.55 22.69 -2.30
CA ALA A 63 -27.14 22.69 -0.89
C ALA A 63 -26.78 21.27 -0.42
N ASN A 64 -27.54 20.26 -0.79
CA ASN A 64 -27.29 18.87 -0.42
C ASN A 64 -25.98 18.30 -1.03
N ASN A 65 -25.53 18.83 -2.17
CA ASN A 65 -24.34 18.35 -2.84
C ASN A 65 -23.08 19.14 -2.51
N PHE A 66 -23.15 20.47 -2.27
CA PHE A 66 -21.97 21.33 -2.17
C PHE A 66 -21.84 22.08 -0.82
N VAL A 67 -22.86 22.02 0.04
CA VAL A 67 -22.84 22.67 1.36
C VAL A 67 -22.79 21.62 2.47
N ASN A 68 -23.79 20.76 2.56
CA ASN A 68 -23.88 19.73 3.60
C ASN A 68 -23.43 18.34 3.15
N PHE A 69 -23.24 18.11 1.85
CA PHE A 69 -22.81 16.83 1.26
C PHE A 69 -23.74 15.65 1.63
N ARG A 70 -25.02 15.93 1.86
CA ARG A 70 -25.98 14.93 2.31
C ARG A 70 -26.07 13.77 1.32
N ASP A 71 -26.22 14.03 0.02
CA ASP A 71 -26.37 12.99 -1.00
C ASP A 71 -25.14 12.07 -1.03
N LEU A 72 -23.93 12.61 -0.83
CA LEU A 72 -22.70 11.82 -0.73
C LEU A 72 -22.68 10.94 0.53
N TYR A 73 -23.07 11.49 1.69
CA TYR A 73 -23.00 10.76 2.96
C TYR A 73 -24.12 9.74 3.11
N ASP A 74 -25.33 10.04 2.70
CA ASP A 74 -26.49 9.13 2.76
C ASP A 74 -26.36 7.96 1.77
N GLY A 75 -25.81 8.21 0.57
CA GLY A 75 -25.53 7.23 -0.48
C GLY A 75 -26.76 6.55 -1.06
N GLY A 76 -27.94 7.11 -0.88
CA GLY A 76 -29.15 6.64 -1.51
C GLY A 76 -29.17 6.94 -3.02
N SER A 77 -28.58 8.09 -3.41
CA SER A 77 -28.35 8.48 -4.80
C SER A 77 -26.94 9.07 -4.95
N PRO A 78 -26.28 8.86 -6.10
CA PRO A 78 -24.96 9.44 -6.32
C PRO A 78 -25.03 10.98 -6.28
N ALA A 79 -24.08 11.62 -5.60
CA ALA A 79 -23.95 13.08 -5.62
C ALA A 79 -23.70 13.60 -7.04
N ILE A 80 -24.08 14.85 -7.32
CA ILE A 80 -24.02 15.44 -8.67
C ILE A 80 -22.62 15.37 -9.28
N PHE A 81 -21.58 15.53 -8.46
CA PHE A 81 -20.18 15.52 -8.90
C PHE A 81 -19.61 14.11 -9.10
N GLN A 82 -20.29 13.05 -8.67
CA GLN A 82 -19.87 11.67 -8.95
C GLN A 82 -20.20 11.33 -10.41
N ALA A 83 -19.18 11.01 -11.19
CA ALA A 83 -19.31 10.71 -12.63
C ALA A 83 -19.80 9.27 -12.90
N GLY A 84 -19.53 8.36 -11.98
CA GLY A 84 -19.83 6.94 -12.10
C GLY A 84 -18.97 6.10 -11.17
N THR A 85 -18.86 4.80 -11.43
CA THR A 85 -18.11 3.83 -10.64
C THR A 85 -16.97 3.23 -11.45
N LEU A 86 -15.76 3.22 -10.88
CA LEU A 86 -14.58 2.57 -11.46
C LEU A 86 -14.38 1.19 -10.82
N TYR A 87 -14.31 0.16 -11.64
CA TYR A 87 -13.95 -1.20 -11.26
C TYR A 87 -12.50 -1.47 -11.64
N LEU A 88 -11.64 -1.63 -10.65
CA LEU A 88 -10.22 -1.83 -10.85
C LEU A 88 -9.62 -2.58 -9.66
N ASP A 89 -8.78 -3.59 -9.93
CA ASP A 89 -8.05 -4.33 -8.90
C ASP A 89 -8.97 -4.92 -7.81
N GLN A 90 -10.05 -5.59 -8.23
CA GLN A 90 -11.08 -6.19 -7.35
C GLN A 90 -11.74 -5.18 -6.40
N ARG A 91 -11.78 -3.92 -6.79
CA ARG A 91 -12.41 -2.83 -6.04
C ARG A 91 -13.42 -2.10 -6.93
N SER A 92 -14.49 -1.64 -6.31
CA SER A 92 -15.37 -0.64 -6.89
C SER A 92 -15.12 0.70 -6.21
N CYS A 93 -14.83 1.72 -7.00
CA CYS A 93 -14.62 3.08 -6.51
C CYS A 93 -15.76 3.97 -7.00
N ASP A 94 -16.63 4.39 -6.07
CA ASP A 94 -17.81 5.19 -6.38
C ASP A 94 -17.50 6.70 -6.38
N LEU A 95 -16.41 7.12 -5.76
CA LEU A 95 -15.99 8.51 -5.76
C LEU A 95 -15.08 8.77 -6.97
N CYS A 96 -15.69 8.89 -8.13
CA CYS A 96 -15.06 9.25 -9.40
C CYS A 96 -15.58 10.60 -9.86
N ILE A 97 -14.70 11.54 -10.19
CA ILE A 97 -15.04 12.91 -10.58
C ILE A 97 -14.41 13.19 -11.94
N THR A 98 -15.19 13.73 -12.88
CA THR A 98 -14.67 14.10 -14.22
C THR A 98 -13.68 15.26 -14.10
N VAL A 99 -12.56 15.17 -14.81
CA VAL A 99 -11.49 16.18 -14.80
C VAL A 99 -11.13 16.57 -16.23
N VAL A 100 -11.02 17.87 -16.50
CA VAL A 100 -10.65 18.38 -17.82
C VAL A 100 -9.14 18.37 -18.01
N ASP A 101 -8.38 18.81 -17.02
CA ASP A 101 -6.90 18.88 -17.02
C ASP A 101 -6.34 18.18 -15.77
N PRO A 102 -5.87 16.92 -15.90
CA PRO A 102 -5.33 16.16 -14.78
C PRO A 102 -4.08 16.77 -14.17
N ALA A 103 -3.27 17.51 -14.93
CA ALA A 103 -2.05 18.09 -14.42
C ALA A 103 -2.33 19.27 -13.48
N LYS A 104 -3.18 20.19 -13.94
CA LYS A 104 -3.64 21.35 -13.16
C LYS A 104 -4.45 20.92 -11.94
N HIS A 105 -5.37 19.96 -12.14
CA HIS A 105 -6.21 19.44 -11.07
C HIS A 105 -5.37 18.82 -9.93
N ALA A 106 -4.35 18.02 -10.26
CA ALA A 106 -3.53 17.32 -9.28
C ALA A 106 -2.79 18.26 -8.31
N MET A 107 -2.46 19.48 -8.71
CA MET A 107 -1.77 20.44 -7.85
C MET A 107 -2.61 20.78 -6.62
N MET A 108 -3.88 21.12 -6.80
CA MET A 108 -4.79 21.43 -5.70
C MET A 108 -5.34 20.19 -5.02
N ALA A 109 -5.74 19.20 -5.80
CA ALA A 109 -6.33 17.97 -5.30
C ALA A 109 -5.39 17.15 -4.37
N SER A 110 -4.08 17.32 -4.49
CA SER A 110 -3.09 16.71 -3.59
C SER A 110 -3.29 17.09 -2.11
N LEU A 111 -3.84 18.28 -1.85
CA LEU A 111 -4.15 18.78 -0.51
C LEU A 111 -5.29 17.99 0.18
N ALA A 112 -6.06 17.21 -0.57
CA ALA A 112 -7.14 16.36 -0.04
C ALA A 112 -6.63 15.27 0.91
N GLY A 113 -5.34 14.91 0.84
CA GLY A 113 -4.74 13.84 1.64
C GLY A 113 -5.26 12.45 1.33
N ALA A 114 -6.00 12.28 0.23
CA ALA A 114 -6.51 11.00 -0.27
C ALA A 114 -5.62 10.44 -1.38
N TYR A 115 -5.70 9.13 -1.62
CA TYR A 115 -5.05 8.49 -2.76
C TYR A 115 -5.89 8.73 -4.01
N LEU A 116 -5.28 9.37 -5.02
CA LEU A 116 -5.97 9.76 -6.24
C LEU A 116 -5.34 9.04 -7.44
N ALA A 117 -6.17 8.39 -8.23
CA ALA A 117 -5.77 7.85 -9.52
C ALA A 117 -6.52 8.60 -10.63
N TYR A 118 -5.77 9.20 -11.56
CA TYR A 118 -6.31 9.78 -12.78
C TYR A 118 -6.40 8.70 -13.81
N VAL A 119 -7.57 8.57 -14.41
CA VAL A 119 -7.92 7.46 -15.29
C VAL A 119 -8.49 8.02 -16.57
N ASP A 120 -7.89 7.64 -17.68
CA ASP A 120 -8.43 7.93 -19.01
C ASP A 120 -9.43 6.84 -19.40
N CYS A 121 -10.65 7.27 -19.68
CA CYS A 121 -11.76 6.43 -20.01
C CYS A 121 -12.09 6.59 -21.51
N LEU A 122 -12.06 5.49 -22.25
CA LEU A 122 -12.34 5.44 -23.69
C LEU A 122 -13.52 4.50 -23.96
N ARG A 123 -14.57 5.01 -24.58
CA ARG A 123 -15.67 4.19 -25.06
C ARG A 123 -15.39 3.77 -26.51
N LYS A 124 -15.06 2.51 -26.73
CA LYS A 124 -14.73 1.99 -28.07
C LYS A 124 -15.86 2.14 -29.07
N ALA A 125 -17.12 1.94 -28.64
CA ALA A 125 -18.28 2.00 -29.53
C ALA A 125 -18.50 3.37 -30.17
N THR A 126 -18.17 4.47 -29.47
CA THR A 126 -18.45 5.85 -29.93
C THR A 126 -17.21 6.69 -30.11
N GLY A 127 -16.03 6.21 -29.67
CA GLY A 127 -14.79 6.99 -29.63
C GLY A 127 -14.79 8.11 -28.57
N GLN A 128 -15.79 8.15 -27.68
CA GLN A 128 -15.89 9.15 -26.63
C GLN A 128 -14.78 8.97 -25.62
N LYS A 129 -14.12 10.06 -25.27
CA LYS A 129 -13.04 10.10 -24.28
C LYS A 129 -13.43 11.01 -23.12
N MET A 130 -13.10 10.58 -21.91
CA MET A 130 -13.18 11.40 -20.71
C MET A 130 -12.04 11.02 -19.76
N THR A 131 -11.60 11.95 -18.93
CA THR A 131 -10.68 11.65 -17.85
C THR A 131 -11.41 11.82 -16.52
N VAL A 132 -11.26 10.84 -15.63
CA VAL A 132 -11.82 10.89 -14.28
C VAL A 132 -10.71 10.77 -13.24
N VAL A 133 -10.91 11.39 -12.08
CA VAL A 133 -10.11 11.13 -10.88
C VAL A 133 -10.90 10.22 -9.97
N ALA A 134 -10.34 9.06 -9.64
CA ALA A 134 -10.88 8.09 -8.71
C ALA A 134 -10.19 8.25 -7.35
N VAL A 135 -10.96 8.27 -6.26
CA VAL A 135 -10.47 8.45 -4.89
C VAL A 135 -10.48 7.11 -4.18
N PHE A 136 -9.31 6.46 -4.06
CA PHE A 136 -9.19 5.19 -3.36
C PHE A 136 -9.05 5.40 -1.85
N SER A 137 -9.95 4.79 -1.10
CA SER A 137 -10.05 4.97 0.35
C SER A 137 -9.98 3.67 1.16
N GLN A 138 -9.95 2.50 0.48
CA GLN A 138 -9.80 1.17 1.08
C GLN A 138 -8.85 0.28 0.26
N GLY A 139 -8.25 -0.71 0.91
CA GLY A 139 -7.28 -1.63 0.32
C GLY A 139 -5.83 -1.16 0.50
N ASP A 140 -4.96 -1.55 -0.42
CA ASP A 140 -3.56 -1.12 -0.51
C ASP A 140 -3.25 -0.52 -1.89
N ASP A 141 -2.02 -0.08 -2.09
CA ASP A 141 -1.57 0.56 -3.33
C ASP A 141 -0.73 -0.36 -4.23
N GLU A 142 -0.54 -1.62 -3.86
CA GLU A 142 0.40 -2.53 -4.54
C GLU A 142 0.11 -2.69 -6.02
N ASN A 143 -1.17 -2.84 -6.35
CA ASN A 143 -1.62 -3.06 -7.73
C ASN A 143 -2.10 -1.77 -8.42
N LEU A 144 -2.04 -0.62 -7.75
CA LEU A 144 -2.40 0.67 -8.32
C LEU A 144 -1.16 1.30 -8.95
N MET A 145 -0.95 1.04 -10.24
CA MET A 145 0.17 1.56 -11.01
C MET A 145 -0.30 2.22 -12.31
N VAL A 146 0.50 3.14 -12.83
CA VAL A 146 0.26 3.76 -14.14
C VAL A 146 0.27 2.67 -15.22
N GLY A 147 -0.70 2.72 -16.14
CA GLY A 147 -0.91 1.71 -17.17
C GLY A 147 -1.84 0.56 -16.76
N ARG A 148 -2.28 0.49 -15.50
CA ARG A 148 -3.26 -0.51 -15.06
C ARG A 148 -4.62 -0.24 -15.69
N ASN A 149 -5.25 -1.29 -16.21
CA ASN A 149 -6.55 -1.24 -16.86
C ASN A 149 -7.67 -1.64 -15.90
N GLY A 150 -8.83 -1.03 -16.08
CA GLY A 150 -10.08 -1.30 -15.38
C GLY A 150 -11.28 -1.00 -16.28
N VAL A 151 -12.46 -1.01 -15.72
CA VAL A 151 -13.72 -0.66 -16.40
C VAL A 151 -14.40 0.45 -15.61
N PHE A 152 -14.83 1.50 -16.31
CA PHE A 152 -15.59 2.58 -15.74
C PHE A 152 -17.01 2.57 -16.27
N TYR A 153 -17.99 2.61 -15.38
CA TYR A 153 -19.40 2.79 -15.73
C TYR A 153 -19.85 4.21 -15.36
N ASP A 154 -20.39 4.92 -16.32
CA ASP A 154 -20.96 6.23 -16.06
C ASP A 154 -22.34 6.14 -15.35
N ARG A 155 -22.92 7.29 -15.00
CA ARG A 155 -24.24 7.36 -14.34
C ARG A 155 -25.39 6.83 -15.20
N LYS A 156 -25.19 6.67 -16.52
CA LYS A 156 -26.17 6.12 -17.47
C LYS A 156 -25.98 4.62 -17.69
N GLY A 157 -25.01 4.01 -17.00
CA GLY A 157 -24.66 2.61 -17.15
C GLY A 157 -23.87 2.30 -18.43
N LEU A 158 -23.26 3.33 -19.07
CA LEU A 158 -22.40 3.14 -20.22
C LEU A 158 -21.00 2.75 -19.77
N ASP A 159 -20.42 1.76 -20.41
CA ASP A 159 -19.10 1.21 -20.13
C ASP A 159 -17.99 1.94 -20.91
N TYR A 160 -16.85 2.08 -20.25
CA TYR A 160 -15.63 2.68 -20.80
C TYR A 160 -14.42 1.82 -20.39
N ASP A 161 -13.51 1.58 -21.32
CA ASP A 161 -12.19 1.06 -20.98
C ASP A 161 -11.43 2.15 -20.22
N ALA A 162 -10.96 1.82 -19.05
CA ALA A 162 -10.33 2.74 -18.12
C ALA A 162 -8.85 2.38 -17.92
N THR A 163 -7.93 3.35 -18.06
CA THR A 163 -6.50 3.14 -17.85
C THR A 163 -5.93 4.21 -16.93
N ILE A 164 -5.19 3.82 -15.89
CA ILE A 164 -4.54 4.77 -14.98
C ILE A 164 -3.41 5.48 -15.71
N THR A 165 -3.46 6.82 -15.73
CA THR A 165 -2.44 7.66 -16.38
C THR A 165 -1.54 8.38 -15.38
N LYS A 166 -2.07 8.72 -14.19
CA LYS A 166 -1.33 9.44 -13.15
C LYS A 166 -1.83 9.06 -11.76
N ILE A 167 -0.93 9.04 -10.79
CA ILE A 167 -1.24 8.75 -9.39
C ILE A 167 -0.72 9.86 -8.50
N VAL A 168 -1.54 10.26 -7.52
CA VAL A 168 -1.12 11.08 -6.37
C VAL A 168 -1.17 10.18 -5.15
N ALA A 169 0.01 9.68 -4.75
CA ALA A 169 0.15 8.70 -3.69
C ALA A 169 -0.06 9.30 -2.30
N ASN A 170 -1.00 8.75 -1.56
CA ASN A 170 -1.24 8.99 -0.15
C ASN A 170 -1.59 7.66 0.53
N PRO A 171 -1.43 7.52 1.85
CA PRO A 171 -1.81 6.29 2.52
C PRO A 171 -3.30 5.97 2.32
N ILE A 172 -3.62 4.72 1.96
CA ILE A 172 -5.01 4.27 1.78
C ILE A 172 -5.56 3.70 3.09
N SER A 173 -4.78 2.85 3.80
CA SER A 173 -5.21 2.15 5.01
C SER A 173 -4.11 2.05 6.07
N LEU A 174 -4.51 1.78 7.32
CA LEU A 174 -3.57 1.53 8.43
C LEU A 174 -2.80 0.22 8.22
N ARG A 175 -3.44 -0.80 7.64
CA ARG A 175 -2.79 -2.08 7.33
C ARG A 175 -1.64 -1.89 6.36
N GLN A 176 -1.84 -1.10 5.31
CA GLN A 176 -0.78 -0.72 4.37
C GLN A 176 0.39 -0.04 5.09
N ALA A 177 0.09 0.94 5.95
CA ALA A 177 1.11 1.69 6.67
C ALA A 177 1.94 0.84 7.63
N PHE A 178 1.34 -0.17 8.25
CA PHE A 178 2.02 -1.13 9.11
C PHE A 178 3.05 -1.94 8.33
N TRP A 179 2.68 -2.46 7.16
CA TRP A 179 3.56 -3.30 6.34
C TRP A 179 4.55 -2.52 5.48
N GLN A 180 4.32 -1.23 5.27
CA GLN A 180 5.13 -0.40 4.36
C GLN A 180 6.63 -0.37 4.70
N PRO A 181 7.09 -0.27 5.96
CA PRO A 181 8.53 -0.31 6.28
C PRO A 181 9.18 -1.63 5.86
N TYR A 182 8.51 -2.76 6.09
CA TYR A 182 9.02 -4.09 5.74
C TYR A 182 9.08 -4.29 4.22
N LYS A 183 8.04 -3.86 3.50
CA LYS A 183 8.00 -3.91 2.03
C LYS A 183 9.09 -3.03 1.40
N ARG A 184 9.37 -1.85 1.99
CA ARG A 184 10.48 -1.00 1.55
C ARG A 184 11.83 -1.66 1.78
N PHE A 185 12.00 -2.32 2.92
CA PHE A 185 13.23 -3.05 3.22
C PHE A 185 13.46 -4.20 2.24
N VAL A 186 12.43 -5.01 1.97
CA VAL A 186 12.53 -6.11 0.99
C VAL A 186 12.91 -5.57 -0.38
N ARG A 187 12.23 -4.54 -0.87
CA ARG A 187 12.57 -3.90 -2.17
C ARG A 187 13.99 -3.36 -2.21
N TRP A 188 14.43 -2.74 -1.12
CA TRP A 188 15.82 -2.27 -1.03
C TRP A 188 16.82 -3.43 -1.13
N VAL A 189 16.55 -4.56 -0.47
CA VAL A 189 17.38 -5.77 -0.59
C VAL A 189 17.36 -6.30 -2.03
N GLU A 190 16.19 -6.41 -2.65
CA GLU A 190 16.04 -6.84 -4.05
C GLU A 190 16.81 -5.93 -5.01
N GLU A 191 16.73 -4.61 -4.83
CA GLU A 191 17.48 -3.63 -5.61
C GLU A 191 18.99 -3.80 -5.43
N GLN A 192 19.48 -4.07 -4.20
CA GLN A 192 20.90 -4.33 -3.97
C GLN A 192 21.37 -5.62 -4.63
N ILE A 193 20.55 -6.67 -4.60
CA ILE A 193 20.83 -7.93 -5.27
C ILE A 193 20.86 -7.73 -6.80
N ALA A 194 19.85 -7.04 -7.33
CA ALA A 194 19.75 -6.76 -8.77
C ALA A 194 20.93 -5.92 -9.28
N LYS A 195 21.36 -4.89 -8.53
CA LYS A 195 22.54 -4.09 -8.87
C LYS A 195 23.80 -4.95 -8.90
N ARG A 196 24.01 -5.80 -7.89
CA ARG A 196 25.17 -6.70 -7.87
C ARG A 196 25.15 -7.73 -8.98
N ALA A 197 23.97 -8.28 -9.31
CA ALA A 197 23.81 -9.19 -10.45
C ALA A 197 24.16 -8.47 -11.76
N ALA A 198 23.64 -7.26 -11.98
CA ALA A 198 23.94 -6.46 -13.17
C ALA A 198 25.43 -6.08 -13.27
N GLU A 199 26.09 -5.75 -12.17
CA GLU A 199 27.54 -5.49 -12.11
C GLU A 199 28.34 -6.75 -12.42
N ALA A 200 27.92 -7.92 -11.90
CA ALA A 200 28.56 -9.20 -12.20
C ALA A 200 28.39 -9.59 -13.68
N ASP A 201 27.19 -9.39 -14.25
CA ASP A 201 26.92 -9.65 -15.68
C ASP A 201 27.69 -8.69 -16.58
N ALA A 202 27.80 -7.42 -16.23
CA ALA A 202 28.61 -6.45 -16.95
C ALA A 202 30.10 -6.81 -16.92
N ALA A 203 30.63 -7.23 -15.76
CA ALA A 203 32.00 -7.69 -15.61
C ALA A 203 32.26 -8.99 -16.39
N ALA A 204 31.30 -9.93 -16.40
CA ALA A 204 31.40 -11.16 -17.21
C ALA A 204 31.36 -10.85 -18.70
N SER A 205 30.49 -9.95 -19.15
CA SER A 205 30.37 -9.50 -20.53
C SER A 205 31.66 -8.79 -21.01
N GLN A 206 32.25 -7.94 -20.17
CA GLN A 206 33.55 -7.29 -20.47
C GLN A 206 34.68 -8.31 -20.59
N LYS A 207 34.73 -9.32 -19.71
CA LYS A 207 35.71 -10.40 -19.79
C LYS A 207 35.55 -11.24 -21.08
N LEU A 208 34.29 -11.53 -21.44
CA LEU A 208 33.99 -12.22 -22.71
C LEU A 208 34.38 -11.40 -23.94
N ALA A 209 34.09 -10.09 -23.95
CA ALA A 209 34.48 -9.19 -25.01
C ALA A 209 36.03 -9.06 -25.13
N ALA A 210 36.71 -8.94 -23.99
CA ALA A 210 38.17 -8.91 -23.93
C ALA A 210 38.79 -10.25 -24.41
N ALA A 211 38.22 -11.40 -24.05
CA ALA A 211 38.64 -12.70 -24.52
C ALA A 211 38.37 -12.88 -26.02
N ALA A 212 37.22 -12.44 -26.53
CA ALA A 212 36.91 -12.46 -27.96
C ALA A 212 37.88 -11.59 -28.78
N THR A 213 38.23 -10.40 -28.28
CA THR A 213 39.19 -9.50 -28.90
C THR A 213 40.63 -10.11 -28.90
N ALA A 214 40.98 -10.77 -27.76
CA ALA A 214 42.27 -11.47 -27.67
C ALA A 214 42.38 -12.69 -28.60
N VAL A 215 41.28 -13.38 -28.89
CA VAL A 215 41.21 -14.47 -29.85
C VAL A 215 41.26 -13.93 -31.29
N ALA A 216 40.59 -12.79 -31.57
CA ALA A 216 40.59 -12.17 -32.87
C ALA A 216 41.97 -11.55 -33.27
N THR A 217 42.78 -11.15 -32.28
CA THR A 217 44.12 -10.58 -32.50
C THR A 217 45.25 -11.61 -32.44
N LYS A 218 44.98 -12.86 -32.07
CA LYS A 218 45.96 -13.95 -32.03
C LYS A 218 46.00 -14.75 -33.33
N SER A 219 46.51 -14.12 -34.36
CA SER A 219 47.26 -14.83 -35.40
C SER A 219 48.72 -14.72 -34.99
N VAL A 220 49.32 -15.88 -34.59
CA VAL A 220 50.75 -16.17 -34.47
C VAL A 220 51.54 -15.40 -33.37
N ALA A 221 51.64 -16.02 -32.17
CA ALA A 221 52.90 -16.10 -31.39
C ALA A 221 52.72 -17.04 -30.17
N PRO A 222 53.78 -17.73 -29.67
CA PRO A 222 53.67 -18.86 -28.75
C PRO A 222 53.38 -18.46 -27.30
N ALA A 223 52.72 -19.40 -26.60
CA ALA A 223 52.16 -19.28 -25.26
C ALA A 223 53.16 -18.81 -24.16
N ALA A 224 52.82 -17.69 -23.52
CA ALA A 224 53.30 -17.38 -22.16
C ALA A 224 52.17 -17.65 -21.18
N ALA A 225 52.52 -18.30 -20.06
CA ALA A 225 51.59 -18.70 -19.02
C ALA A 225 50.82 -17.49 -18.45
N PRO A 226 49.52 -17.66 -18.05
CA PRO A 226 48.74 -16.57 -17.49
C PRO A 226 49.29 -16.18 -16.11
N ALA A 227 49.64 -14.91 -15.97
CA ALA A 227 49.98 -14.33 -14.67
C ALA A 227 48.75 -14.38 -13.72
N PRO A 228 48.96 -14.65 -12.43
CA PRO A 228 47.84 -14.67 -11.46
C PRO A 228 47.20 -13.28 -11.38
N GLN A 229 45.91 -13.21 -11.65
CA GLN A 229 45.14 -11.99 -11.54
C GLN A 229 45.16 -11.55 -10.06
N LYS A 230 45.74 -10.38 -9.82
CA LYS A 230 45.69 -9.72 -8.51
C LYS A 230 44.22 -9.43 -8.22
N VAL A 231 43.64 -10.18 -7.26
CA VAL A 231 42.35 -9.86 -6.69
C VAL A 231 42.51 -8.48 -6.04
N ASP A 232 41.71 -7.53 -6.46
CA ASP A 232 41.73 -6.17 -5.89
C ASP A 232 41.41 -6.24 -4.40
N VAL A 233 42.45 -5.98 -3.58
CA VAL A 233 42.39 -6.03 -2.09
C VAL A 233 41.29 -5.08 -1.58
N GLY A 234 40.98 -4.01 -2.30
CA GLY A 234 39.89 -3.09 -1.97
C GLY A 234 38.51 -3.74 -2.06
N THR A 235 38.28 -4.56 -3.07
CA THR A 235 37.01 -5.29 -3.27
C THR A 235 36.81 -6.37 -2.21
N VAL A 236 37.89 -7.08 -1.85
CA VAL A 236 37.86 -8.09 -0.78
C VAL A 236 37.69 -7.45 0.61
N ALA A 237 38.33 -6.30 0.84
CA ALA A 237 38.16 -5.56 2.09
C ALA A 237 36.73 -4.99 2.23
N ALA A 238 36.16 -4.43 1.15
CA ALA A 238 34.77 -3.94 1.16
C ALA A 238 33.75 -5.07 1.38
N LEU A 239 33.97 -6.23 0.77
CA LEU A 239 33.19 -7.44 1.04
C LEU A 239 33.33 -7.91 2.49
N GLY A 240 34.57 -7.91 3.03
CA GLY A 240 34.85 -8.29 4.40
C GLY A 240 34.14 -7.39 5.43
N VAL A 241 34.11 -6.07 5.20
CA VAL A 241 33.39 -5.11 6.05
C VAL A 241 31.86 -5.31 5.95
N ALA A 242 31.33 -5.54 4.72
CA ALA A 242 29.92 -5.79 4.52
C ALA A 242 29.46 -7.10 5.18
N PHE A 243 30.22 -8.19 5.01
CA PHE A 243 29.95 -9.46 5.68
C PHE A 243 30.20 -9.39 7.18
N GLY A 244 31.19 -8.63 7.65
CA GLY A 244 31.45 -8.39 9.07
C GLY A 244 30.31 -7.64 9.76
N ALA A 245 29.75 -6.61 9.12
CA ALA A 245 28.59 -5.88 9.64
C ALA A 245 27.32 -6.76 9.68
N ILE A 246 27.10 -7.57 8.64
CA ILE A 246 25.98 -8.52 8.59
C ILE A 246 26.19 -9.63 9.63
N GLY A 247 27.40 -10.17 9.75
CA GLY A 247 27.75 -11.17 10.77
C GLY A 247 27.61 -10.62 12.20
N GLY A 248 28.05 -9.38 12.44
CA GLY A 248 27.89 -8.67 13.71
C GLY A 248 26.41 -8.47 14.08
N PHE A 249 25.60 -8.10 13.11
CA PHE A 249 24.14 -7.99 13.30
C PHE A 249 23.51 -9.33 13.68
N PHE A 250 23.82 -10.42 12.95
CA PHE A 250 23.30 -11.75 13.30
C PHE A 250 23.80 -12.24 14.67
N THR A 251 25.05 -11.94 15.03
CA THR A 251 25.60 -12.28 16.37
C THR A 251 24.87 -11.49 17.45
N ALA A 252 24.61 -10.19 17.25
CA ALA A 252 23.86 -9.38 18.20
C ALA A 252 22.41 -9.87 18.35
N VAL A 253 21.75 -10.21 17.24
CA VAL A 253 20.40 -10.79 17.27
C VAL A 253 20.39 -12.15 17.97
N ALA A 254 21.41 -13.00 17.74
CA ALA A 254 21.50 -14.30 18.38
C ALA A 254 21.78 -14.20 19.90
N THR A 255 22.62 -13.25 20.34
CA THR A 255 22.84 -13.01 21.77
C THR A 255 21.59 -12.44 22.45
N LEU A 256 20.98 -11.42 21.88
CA LEU A 256 19.68 -10.89 22.36
C LEU A 256 18.60 -11.98 22.40
N GLY A 257 18.57 -12.85 21.38
CA GLY A 257 17.65 -14.00 21.33
C GLY A 257 17.89 -14.98 22.47
N LYS A 258 19.14 -15.30 22.82
CA LYS A 258 19.48 -16.16 23.97
C LYS A 258 19.05 -15.54 25.29
N ASP A 259 19.31 -14.25 25.49
CA ASP A 259 18.99 -13.56 26.75
C ASP A 259 17.47 -13.44 26.93
N LEU A 260 16.73 -13.13 25.82
CA LEU A 260 15.27 -13.11 25.82
C LEU A 260 14.68 -14.52 26.02
N TRP A 261 15.34 -15.54 25.46
CA TRP A 261 14.94 -16.93 25.66
C TRP A 261 15.08 -17.37 27.11
N ALA A 262 16.13 -16.92 27.78
CA ALA A 262 16.35 -17.19 29.22
C ALA A 262 15.30 -16.50 30.10
N GLN A 263 14.68 -15.39 29.63
CA GLN A 263 13.62 -14.68 30.34
C GLN A 263 12.20 -15.28 30.10
N GLY A 264 12.08 -16.28 29.19
CA GLY A 264 10.84 -16.98 28.92
C GLY A 264 10.15 -16.60 27.60
N ALA A 265 9.20 -17.44 27.17
CA ALA A 265 8.52 -17.27 25.90
C ALA A 265 7.73 -15.95 25.76
N PHE A 266 7.15 -15.45 26.85
CA PHE A 266 6.39 -14.18 26.84
C PHE A 266 7.32 -12.97 26.65
N ALA A 267 8.53 -13.00 27.18
CA ALA A 267 9.53 -11.94 26.97
C ALA A 267 9.95 -11.88 25.49
N MET A 268 10.13 -13.03 24.86
CA MET A 268 10.48 -13.11 23.43
C MET A 268 9.36 -12.56 22.54
N VAL A 269 8.11 -12.97 22.78
CA VAL A 269 6.94 -12.43 22.04
C VAL A 269 6.82 -10.93 22.29
N GLY A 270 6.96 -10.47 23.53
CA GLY A 270 6.95 -9.06 23.90
C GLY A 270 8.02 -8.25 23.18
N ALA A 271 9.23 -8.77 23.07
CA ALA A 271 10.33 -8.13 22.35
C ALA A 271 10.06 -8.04 20.84
N ILE A 272 9.55 -9.11 20.22
CA ILE A 272 9.19 -9.10 18.79
C ILE A 272 8.10 -8.04 18.53
N VAL A 273 7.02 -8.05 19.34
CA VAL A 273 5.94 -7.06 19.22
C VAL A 273 6.46 -5.65 19.49
N GLY A 274 7.36 -5.47 20.46
CA GLY A 274 8.00 -4.19 20.77
C GLY A 274 8.83 -3.65 19.60
N VAL A 275 9.65 -4.48 18.97
CA VAL A 275 10.43 -4.11 17.78
C VAL A 275 9.50 -3.77 16.61
N MET A 276 8.47 -4.58 16.37
CA MET A 276 7.47 -4.29 15.34
C MET A 276 6.74 -2.97 15.61
N ALA A 277 6.36 -2.69 16.85
CA ALA A 277 5.72 -1.44 17.24
C ALA A 277 6.66 -0.23 17.05
N LEU A 278 7.95 -0.40 17.36
CA LEU A 278 8.95 0.65 17.20
C LEU A 278 9.20 0.99 15.71
N ILE A 279 9.25 -0.03 14.84
CA ILE A 279 9.47 0.15 13.41
C ILE A 279 8.21 0.70 12.73
N SER A 280 7.03 0.13 13.01
CA SER A 280 5.77 0.47 12.34
C SER A 280 4.99 1.59 13.04
N GLY A 281 5.22 1.83 14.33
CA GLY A 281 4.50 2.80 15.15
C GLY A 281 4.47 4.21 14.57
N PRO A 282 5.61 4.82 14.26
CA PRO A 282 5.66 6.16 13.67
C PRO A 282 4.87 6.26 12.35
N SER A 283 4.99 5.24 11.49
CA SER A 283 4.25 5.15 10.22
C SER A 283 2.74 5.06 10.45
N LEU A 284 2.31 4.26 11.43
CA LEU A 284 0.90 4.12 11.80
C LEU A 284 0.31 5.43 12.33
N VAL A 285 1.02 6.12 13.24
CA VAL A 285 0.55 7.39 13.82
C VAL A 285 0.40 8.45 12.73
N MET A 286 1.43 8.63 11.90
CA MET A 286 1.38 9.59 10.79
C MET A 286 0.25 9.27 9.80
N THR A 287 0.08 7.99 9.47
CA THR A 287 -1.00 7.55 8.60
C THR A 287 -2.37 7.79 9.23
N TYR A 288 -2.56 7.45 10.50
CA TYR A 288 -3.82 7.69 11.20
C TYR A 288 -4.22 9.17 11.18
N ILE A 289 -3.26 10.07 11.44
CA ILE A 289 -3.49 11.52 11.37
C ILE A 289 -3.88 11.95 9.95
N LYS A 290 -3.20 11.45 8.92
CA LYS A 290 -3.52 11.74 7.51
C LYS A 290 -4.91 11.22 7.14
N LEU A 291 -5.26 9.99 7.52
CA LEU A 291 -6.56 9.38 7.22
C LEU A 291 -7.72 10.17 7.86
N ARG A 292 -7.53 10.73 9.06
CA ARG A 292 -8.54 11.57 9.71
C ARG A 292 -8.69 12.96 9.09
N LYS A 293 -7.67 13.45 8.39
CA LYS A 293 -7.66 14.78 7.77
C LYS A 293 -8.12 14.79 6.31
N ARG A 294 -8.44 13.61 5.73
CA ARG A 294 -8.92 13.54 4.34
C ARG A 294 -10.13 14.44 4.13
N ASN A 295 -10.07 15.24 3.06
CA ASN A 295 -11.12 16.20 2.73
C ASN A 295 -11.38 16.19 1.21
N LEU A 296 -12.64 16.10 0.82
CA LEU A 296 -13.06 16.15 -0.58
C LEU A 296 -12.97 17.57 -1.17
N GLY A 297 -13.05 18.62 -0.32
CA GLY A 297 -13.07 20.02 -0.78
C GLY A 297 -12.02 20.34 -1.83
N PRO A 298 -10.71 20.12 -1.59
CA PRO A 298 -9.66 20.44 -2.57
C PRO A 298 -9.80 19.72 -3.91
N ILE A 299 -10.44 18.54 -3.96
CA ILE A 299 -10.69 17.81 -5.22
C ILE A 299 -11.78 18.50 -6.02
N LEU A 300 -12.82 18.99 -5.37
CA LEU A 300 -13.90 19.73 -6.02
C LEU A 300 -13.46 21.14 -6.42
N ASP A 301 -12.71 21.83 -5.54
CA ASP A 301 -12.14 23.17 -5.84
C ASP A 301 -11.22 23.13 -7.07
N ALA A 302 -10.43 22.06 -7.21
CA ALA A 302 -9.56 21.85 -8.37
C ALA A 302 -10.34 21.73 -9.70
N ASN A 303 -11.62 21.33 -9.63
CA ASN A 303 -12.56 21.31 -10.77
C ASN A 303 -13.32 22.63 -10.98
N GLY A 304 -13.05 23.66 -10.16
CA GLY A 304 -13.72 24.95 -10.24
C GLY A 304 -15.04 25.04 -9.46
N TRP A 305 -15.32 24.06 -8.58
CA TRP A 305 -16.48 24.12 -7.69
C TRP A 305 -16.11 24.93 -6.43
N ALA A 306 -16.84 25.97 -6.13
CA ALA A 306 -16.63 26.76 -4.90
C ALA A 306 -17.15 25.98 -3.68
N VAL A 307 -16.27 25.30 -2.97
CA VAL A 307 -16.62 24.49 -1.79
C VAL A 307 -16.03 25.13 -0.53
N ASN A 308 -16.87 25.77 0.27
CA ASN A 308 -16.48 26.40 1.53
C ASN A 308 -16.67 25.50 2.75
N ALA A 309 -17.12 24.26 2.58
CA ALA A 309 -17.36 23.30 3.64
C ALA A 309 -16.30 22.18 3.64
N LYS A 310 -16.02 21.64 4.83
CA LYS A 310 -15.11 20.49 4.97
C LYS A 310 -15.87 19.17 4.80
N ALA A 311 -15.82 18.60 3.60
CA ALA A 311 -16.33 17.25 3.33
C ALA A 311 -15.28 16.21 3.76
N ARG A 312 -15.35 15.75 5.02
CA ARG A 312 -14.39 14.80 5.58
C ARG A 312 -14.68 13.37 5.09
N ILE A 313 -13.62 12.66 4.70
CA ILE A 313 -13.67 11.23 4.38
C ILE A 313 -13.01 10.47 5.54
N ASN A 314 -13.81 10.12 6.55
CA ASN A 314 -13.34 9.27 7.66
C ASN A 314 -13.14 7.82 7.22
N VAL A 315 -12.54 6.98 8.08
CA VAL A 315 -12.21 5.60 7.71
C VAL A 315 -13.47 4.77 7.39
N PRO A 316 -14.56 4.78 8.21
CA PRO A 316 -15.77 4.01 7.89
C PRO A 316 -16.45 4.48 6.60
N PHE A 317 -16.54 5.78 6.36
CA PHE A 317 -17.11 6.31 5.13
C PHE A 317 -16.23 5.99 3.92
N GLY A 318 -14.90 6.01 4.10
CA GLY A 318 -13.96 5.60 3.05
C GLY A 318 -14.14 4.16 2.61
N THR A 319 -14.43 3.24 3.54
CA THR A 319 -14.69 1.82 3.19
C THR A 319 -15.94 1.65 2.32
N ARG A 320 -16.92 2.55 2.46
CA ARG A 320 -18.10 2.56 1.62
C ARG A 320 -17.83 3.13 0.22
N LEU A 321 -17.01 4.17 0.12
CA LEU A 321 -16.67 4.80 -1.17
C LEU A 321 -15.78 3.92 -2.06
N THR A 322 -15.01 3.03 -1.45
CA THR A 322 -14.19 2.05 -2.17
C THR A 322 -14.48 0.67 -1.56
N ALA A 323 -15.38 -0.07 -2.17
CA ALA A 323 -15.69 -1.44 -1.74
C ALA A 323 -14.70 -2.42 -2.36
N ILE A 324 -14.32 -3.44 -1.58
CA ILE A 324 -13.52 -4.58 -2.08
C ILE A 324 -14.52 -5.62 -2.57
N ALA A 325 -14.23 -6.26 -3.70
CA ALA A 325 -15.09 -7.28 -4.28
C ALA A 325 -15.28 -8.43 -3.28
N GLU A 326 -16.53 -8.71 -2.98
CA GLU A 326 -16.97 -9.83 -2.15
C GLU A 326 -17.80 -10.78 -2.99
N LEU A 327 -17.82 -12.05 -2.60
CA LEU A 327 -18.69 -13.01 -3.27
C LEU A 327 -20.15 -12.67 -2.96
N PRO A 328 -21.03 -12.64 -3.96
CA PRO A 328 -22.45 -12.41 -3.72
C PRO A 328 -23.03 -13.43 -2.72
N PRO A 329 -24.00 -13.05 -1.89
CA PRO A 329 -24.66 -13.98 -0.98
C PRO A 329 -25.22 -15.20 -1.72
N GLY A 330 -24.92 -16.41 -1.25
CA GLY A 330 -25.35 -17.67 -1.90
C GLY A 330 -24.50 -18.15 -3.06
N SER A 331 -23.45 -17.40 -3.46
CA SER A 331 -22.48 -17.90 -4.43
C SER A 331 -21.46 -18.80 -3.75
N THR A 332 -21.13 -19.93 -4.40
CA THR A 332 -20.02 -20.79 -4.00
C THR A 332 -18.89 -20.62 -4.99
N ARG A 333 -17.67 -20.47 -4.48
CA ARG A 333 -16.47 -20.42 -5.31
C ARG A 333 -15.82 -21.80 -5.26
N ASP A 334 -16.01 -22.57 -6.29
CA ASP A 334 -15.30 -23.83 -6.49
C ASP A 334 -14.21 -23.58 -7.53
N LEU A 335 -13.01 -23.29 -7.05
CA LEU A 335 -11.81 -23.17 -7.85
C LEU A 335 -10.94 -24.39 -7.54
N VAL A 336 -11.27 -25.52 -8.15
CA VAL A 336 -10.34 -26.64 -8.27
C VAL A 336 -9.37 -26.29 -9.40
N ASP A 337 -8.21 -25.78 -9.05
CA ASP A 337 -7.13 -25.61 -10.00
C ASP A 337 -6.46 -26.98 -10.21
N PRO A 338 -6.62 -27.62 -11.40
CA PRO A 338 -6.00 -28.93 -11.66
C PRO A 338 -4.47 -28.88 -11.66
N PHE A 339 -3.87 -27.67 -11.69
CA PHE A 339 -2.43 -27.44 -11.65
C PHE A 339 -1.97 -26.86 -10.31
N GLU A 340 -2.86 -26.78 -9.31
CA GLU A 340 -2.47 -26.31 -7.99
C GLU A 340 -1.45 -27.26 -7.39
N GLU A 341 -0.22 -26.79 -7.23
CA GLU A 341 0.78 -27.49 -6.44
C GLU A 341 0.20 -27.70 -5.03
N THR A 342 0.09 -28.95 -4.59
CA THR A 342 -0.35 -29.30 -3.23
C THR A 342 0.59 -28.61 -2.24
N ARG A 343 0.24 -27.41 -1.82
CA ARG A 343 1.01 -26.66 -0.82
C ARG A 343 0.99 -27.46 0.46
N ARG A 344 2.10 -28.13 0.75
CA ARG A 344 2.28 -28.80 2.03
C ARG A 344 1.94 -27.78 3.12
N PRO A 345 1.05 -28.12 4.07
CA PRO A 345 0.61 -27.15 5.09
C PRO A 345 1.70 -26.94 6.13
N TRP A 346 2.86 -26.42 5.67
CA TRP A 346 4.04 -26.18 6.50
C TRP A 346 3.73 -25.29 7.71
N LYS A 347 2.74 -24.38 7.58
CA LYS A 347 2.24 -23.56 8.70
C LYS A 347 1.59 -24.41 9.78
N LEU A 348 0.84 -25.46 9.37
CA LEU A 348 0.28 -26.43 10.30
C LEU A 348 1.38 -27.24 10.97
N TYR A 349 2.37 -27.71 10.21
CA TYR A 349 3.51 -28.42 10.77
C TYR A 349 4.33 -27.56 11.70
N ALA A 350 4.56 -26.29 11.36
CA ALA A 350 5.22 -25.32 12.23
C ALA A 350 4.42 -25.06 13.52
N ALA A 351 3.09 -24.91 13.41
CA ALA A 351 2.22 -24.77 14.59
C ALA A 351 2.22 -26.02 15.47
N LEU A 352 2.14 -27.22 14.88
CA LEU A 352 2.23 -28.49 15.61
C LEU A 352 3.59 -28.67 16.27
N ALA A 353 4.68 -28.33 15.57
CA ALA A 353 6.02 -28.37 16.14
C ALA A 353 6.17 -27.38 17.30
N LEU A 354 5.59 -26.19 17.19
CA LEU A 354 5.56 -25.20 18.26
C LEU A 354 4.77 -25.70 19.47
N VAL A 355 3.59 -26.29 19.26
CA VAL A 355 2.78 -26.88 20.34
C VAL A 355 3.49 -28.04 21.01
N ALA A 356 4.08 -28.94 20.21
CA ALA A 356 4.88 -30.07 20.74
C ALA A 356 6.10 -29.57 21.54
N TYR A 357 6.79 -28.56 21.05
CA TYR A 357 7.91 -27.94 21.72
C TYR A 357 7.50 -27.26 23.05
N LEU A 358 6.41 -26.51 23.05
CA LEU A 358 5.86 -25.89 24.26
C LEU A 358 5.39 -26.95 25.26
N GLY A 359 4.78 -28.03 24.79
CA GLY A 359 4.38 -29.18 25.60
C GLY A 359 5.59 -29.88 26.22
N TRP A 360 6.64 -30.10 25.43
CA TRP A 360 7.91 -30.64 25.93
C TRP A 360 8.57 -29.74 26.97
N ARG A 361 8.64 -28.44 26.73
CA ARG A 361 9.15 -27.47 27.71
C ARG A 361 8.31 -27.42 28.98
N TRP A 362 7.01 -27.54 28.85
CA TRP A 362 6.11 -27.63 30.02
C TRP A 362 6.36 -28.90 30.82
N SER A 363 6.46 -30.06 30.15
CA SER A 363 6.76 -31.35 30.83
C SER A 363 8.15 -31.38 31.50
N ALA A 364 9.10 -30.62 30.96
CA ALA A 364 10.45 -30.45 31.56
C ALA A 364 10.48 -29.43 32.72
N GLY A 365 9.34 -28.80 33.06
CA GLY A 365 9.23 -27.79 34.10
C GLY A 365 9.86 -26.44 33.75
N ALA A 366 10.35 -26.26 32.50
CA ALA A 366 11.04 -25.06 32.06
C ALA A 366 10.12 -23.86 31.85
N LEU A 367 8.79 -24.05 31.89
CA LEU A 367 7.76 -23.01 31.80
C LEU A 367 7.14 -22.69 33.18
N ASP A 368 7.55 -23.36 34.24
CA ASP A 368 6.95 -23.18 35.55
C ASP A 368 7.17 -21.78 36.15
N SER A 369 8.21 -21.03 35.71
CA SER A 369 8.42 -19.64 36.08
C SER A 369 7.40 -18.67 35.48
N ASP A 370 6.92 -18.96 34.26
CA ASP A 370 6.14 -18.06 33.45
C ASP A 370 4.62 -18.34 33.54
N LEU A 371 4.25 -19.51 34.09
CA LEU A 371 2.88 -19.95 34.17
C LEU A 371 2.24 -19.66 35.55
N PRO A 372 0.92 -19.36 35.58
CA PRO A 372 0.16 -19.31 36.84
C PRO A 372 0.29 -20.60 37.62
N LYS A 373 0.28 -20.53 38.96
CA LYS A 373 0.49 -21.67 39.88
C LYS A 373 -0.34 -22.91 39.52
N VAL A 374 -1.56 -22.74 39.00
CA VAL A 374 -2.47 -23.84 38.64
C VAL A 374 -2.02 -24.64 37.41
N LEU A 375 -1.24 -24.02 36.51
CA LEU A 375 -0.78 -24.61 35.24
C LEU A 375 0.69 -25.04 35.27
N ARG A 376 1.38 -24.92 36.41
CA ARG A 376 2.77 -25.37 36.55
C ARG A 376 2.86 -26.86 36.52
N HIS A 377 3.85 -27.41 35.81
CA HIS A 377 4.11 -28.84 35.78
C HIS A 377 4.35 -29.42 37.18
N SER A 378 5.11 -28.71 38.03
CA SER A 378 5.37 -29.06 39.42
C SER A 378 4.13 -29.12 40.32
N HIS A 379 3.05 -28.42 39.96
CA HIS A 379 1.77 -28.48 40.68
C HIS A 379 0.87 -29.60 40.16
N VAL A 380 0.90 -29.89 38.85
CA VAL A 380 0.08 -30.94 38.22
C VAL A 380 0.69 -32.31 38.46
N PHE A 381 2.01 -32.43 38.45
CA PHE A 381 2.79 -33.62 38.75
C PHE A 381 3.77 -33.37 39.87
N PRO A 382 3.39 -33.45 41.16
CA PRO A 382 4.29 -33.22 42.26
C PRO A 382 5.41 -34.29 42.25
N PRO A 383 6.67 -33.93 42.50
CA PRO A 383 7.77 -34.87 42.55
C PRO A 383 7.48 -35.92 43.63
N LYS A 384 7.66 -37.21 43.30
CA LYS A 384 7.57 -38.29 44.31
C LYS A 384 8.46 -37.97 45.49
N PRO A 385 7.98 -38.10 46.73
CA PRO A 385 8.83 -37.93 47.91
C PRO A 385 9.99 -38.90 47.81
N LYS A 386 11.21 -38.39 47.83
CA LYS A 386 12.42 -39.24 47.95
C LYS A 386 12.29 -40.00 49.27
N ASP A 387 12.25 -41.31 49.17
CA ASP A 387 12.25 -42.19 50.33
C ASP A 387 13.40 -41.84 51.25
N SER A 388 13.08 -41.32 52.42
CA SER A 388 14.02 -40.91 53.47
C SER A 388 14.73 -42.10 54.16
N LYS A 389 14.68 -43.32 53.53
CA LYS A 389 15.30 -44.57 54.03
C LYS A 389 16.77 -44.75 53.63
N ALA A 390 17.32 -43.95 52.75
CA ALA A 390 18.70 -44.12 52.30
C ALA A 390 19.72 -43.30 53.13
N GLU A 391 19.26 -42.33 53.94
CA GLU A 391 20.16 -41.45 54.73
C GLU A 391 20.32 -41.91 56.16
N ALA A 392 19.51 -42.88 56.63
CA ALA A 392 19.65 -43.48 57.97
C ALA A 392 20.60 -44.68 57.98
N ALA A 393 21.10 -45.18 56.82
CA ALA A 393 21.98 -46.36 56.78
C ALA A 393 23.49 -46.08 56.70
N SER A 394 23.88 -44.79 56.64
CA SER A 394 25.32 -44.41 56.56
C SER A 394 25.90 -43.78 57.84
N ALA A 395 25.16 -43.82 58.96
CA ALA A 395 25.61 -43.25 60.23
C ALA A 395 25.86 -44.29 61.32
N GLN A 396 26.21 -45.54 61.01
CA GLN A 396 26.66 -46.52 61.99
C GLN A 396 27.92 -47.23 61.47
N THR A 397 29.06 -46.70 61.87
CA THR A 397 30.33 -47.50 61.99
C THR A 397 30.91 -47.25 63.32
N PRO A 398 31.28 -48.32 64.11
CA PRO A 398 31.61 -48.23 65.50
C PRO A 398 33.11 -47.96 65.66
N GLY A 399 33.46 -47.03 66.49
CA GLY A 399 34.83 -46.77 66.98
C GLY A 399 34.94 -46.98 68.49
N THR A 400 35.48 -48.07 68.82
CA THR A 400 36.28 -48.62 69.91
C THR A 400 36.36 -47.82 71.21
N ALA A 401 36.14 -48.57 72.28
CA ALA A 401 36.22 -48.31 73.70
C ALA A 401 37.55 -47.71 74.17
N THR A 402 37.49 -46.83 75.16
CA THR A 402 38.46 -46.89 76.31
C THR A 402 37.78 -46.37 77.56
N ASN A 403 37.83 -47.24 78.61
CA ASN A 403 37.43 -47.00 79.98
C ASN A 403 38.16 -45.85 80.61
N THR A 404 37.54 -45.05 81.45
CA THR A 404 38.10 -44.77 82.82
C THR A 404 36.92 -44.36 83.75
N VAL A 405 36.95 -45.09 84.85
CA VAL A 405 36.16 -44.98 86.07
C VAL A 405 36.46 -43.67 86.80
N THR A 406 35.45 -42.99 87.32
CA THR A 406 35.42 -42.60 88.76
C THR A 406 34.03 -42.01 89.13
N LYS A 407 33.57 -42.45 90.23
CA LYS A 407 32.35 -42.20 91.01
C LYS A 407 32.65 -41.07 92.01
N PRO A 408 31.74 -40.69 92.92
CA PRO A 408 30.66 -39.69 92.90
C PRO A 408 30.81 -38.58 93.97
N ALA A 409 29.86 -37.69 94.06
CA ALA A 409 29.34 -37.13 95.33
C ALA A 409 28.36 -35.97 94.94
N ALA A 410 27.11 -36.12 95.25
CA ALA A 410 26.37 -35.72 96.45
C ALA A 410 26.03 -34.22 96.51
N THR A 411 24.81 -34.02 96.47
CA THR A 411 23.89 -32.96 96.92
C THR A 411 24.39 -32.11 98.13
N PRO A 412 23.85 -30.93 98.45
CA PRO A 412 22.39 -30.72 98.57
C PRO A 412 21.80 -29.72 97.57
#